data_03539584894be8b400a6b5e8546c0cb5
#
_entry.id   03539584894be8b400a6b5e8546c0cb5
#
_cell.length_a   1.000
_cell.length_b   1.000
_cell.length_c   1.000
_cell.angle_alpha   90.00
_cell.angle_beta   90.00
_cell.angle_gamma   90.00
#
_symmetry.space_group_name_H-M   'P 1'
#
loop_
_entity.id
_entity.type
_entity.pdbx_description
1 polymer ?
#
loop_
_entity_poly.entity_id
_entity_poly.type
_entity_poly.pdbx_seq_one_letter_code
_entity_poly.pdbx_strand_id
1 'polypeptide(L)'
;MKSNRFLKKGYTTGSCAAAAAKAAVMTVLNDEIVITTQITLPKGESISIDITDTQIDGDSVTCTVKKYSGDDPDITNGILVCATVRKNSGGIKIDGGVGVGRVTRNGLDQPVGNAAINSVPRQMIRNSINEICGDYDGGFDVIISVPNGEEIAKKTFNSRLGIEGGISILGTSGIVEPMSEKALLDTIFLELNTRKSAGDSIAVLVPGNYGEDFAKKTFGIKNTVQCSNYIGDAIDYASDLGFSDILIISHMGKLVKLGSGIMNTHSKSADGRMETLSLCAALAGVENFADILDCVTTDEAYEIIGDTKTIDILMKRIDKYLKHRSDVNIGAIMFLNKQGIIGKTADVDGILERI
;
A
#
# COMPACT_ATOMS: atom_id res chain seq x y z
N MET A 1 -14.99 10.88 16.44
CA MET A 1 -14.06 10.88 15.28
C MET A 1 -14.36 12.09 14.43
N LYS A 2 -13.33 12.92 14.08
CA LYS A 2 -13.51 14.03 13.13
C LYS A 2 -13.85 13.43 11.75
N SER A 3 -14.86 13.97 11.09
CA SER A 3 -15.19 13.62 9.70
C SER A 3 -13.95 13.90 8.83
N ASN A 4 -13.61 13.00 7.88
CA ASN A 4 -12.50 13.19 6.92
C ASN A 4 -12.55 14.52 6.14
N ARG A 5 -13.70 15.20 6.14
CA ARG A 5 -13.90 16.53 5.52
C ARG A 5 -13.06 17.66 6.12
N PHE A 6 -12.51 17.50 7.32
CA PHE A 6 -11.74 18.53 8.02
C PHE A 6 -10.25 18.22 8.15
N LEU A 7 -9.79 17.09 7.60
CA LEU A 7 -8.38 16.73 7.63
C LEU A 7 -7.61 17.55 6.59
N LYS A 8 -6.46 18.09 6.99
CA LYS A 8 -5.57 18.84 6.09
C LYS A 8 -4.91 17.91 5.12
N LYS A 9 -5.01 18.22 3.83
CA LYS A 9 -4.28 17.54 2.75
C LYS A 9 -2.81 17.94 2.76
N GLY A 10 -1.96 17.09 2.22
CA GLY A 10 -0.53 17.32 2.06
C GLY A 10 -0.08 17.15 0.62
N TYR A 11 1.24 17.14 0.41
CA TYR A 11 1.88 16.95 -0.90
C TYR A 11 2.56 15.60 -0.98
N THR A 12 2.53 14.97 -2.15
CA THR A 12 3.24 13.73 -2.40
C THR A 12 4.74 13.98 -2.57
N THR A 13 5.57 12.92 -2.47
CA THR A 13 7.00 13.00 -2.81
C THR A 13 7.21 13.45 -4.25
N GLY A 14 6.30 13.08 -5.17
CA GLY A 14 6.31 13.54 -6.56
C GLY A 14 6.13 15.04 -6.72
N SER A 15 5.18 15.63 -5.98
CA SER A 15 4.97 17.09 -5.98
C SER A 15 6.16 17.84 -5.40
N CYS A 16 6.73 17.34 -4.31
CA CYS A 16 7.94 17.92 -3.74
C CYS A 16 9.13 17.88 -4.71
N ALA A 17 9.32 16.74 -5.40
CA ALA A 17 10.38 16.60 -6.41
C ALA A 17 10.17 17.53 -7.61
N ALA A 18 8.93 17.68 -8.09
CA ALA A 18 8.61 18.60 -9.19
C ALA A 18 8.85 20.06 -8.81
N ALA A 19 8.45 20.46 -7.60
CA ALA A 19 8.68 21.82 -7.09
C ALA A 19 10.18 22.11 -6.91
N ALA A 20 10.92 21.18 -6.29
CA ALA A 20 12.36 21.34 -6.11
C ALA A 20 13.10 21.42 -7.45
N ALA A 21 12.74 20.57 -8.43
CA ALA A 21 13.35 20.58 -9.75
C ALA A 21 13.04 21.87 -10.52
N LYS A 22 11.78 22.35 -10.48
CA LYS A 22 11.39 23.63 -11.09
C LYS A 22 12.19 24.79 -10.51
N ALA A 23 12.25 24.90 -9.18
CA ALA A 23 12.99 25.96 -8.51
C ALA A 23 14.49 25.92 -8.85
N ALA A 24 15.09 24.73 -8.87
CA ALA A 24 16.50 24.58 -9.24
C ALA A 24 16.76 25.01 -10.69
N VAL A 25 15.88 24.65 -11.64
CA VAL A 25 16.00 25.12 -13.05
C VAL A 25 15.85 26.63 -13.15
N MET A 26 14.85 27.22 -12.44
CA MET A 26 14.67 28.68 -12.41
C MET A 26 15.94 29.40 -11.91
N THR A 27 16.55 28.87 -10.84
CA THR A 27 17.79 29.41 -10.30
C THR A 27 18.96 29.26 -11.29
N VAL A 28 19.07 28.09 -11.97
CA VAL A 28 20.12 27.84 -12.99
C VAL A 28 19.98 28.75 -14.22
N LEU A 29 18.74 29.12 -14.58
CA LEU A 29 18.49 29.95 -15.78
C LEU A 29 18.64 31.44 -15.47
N ASN A 30 18.17 31.90 -14.30
CA ASN A 30 18.02 33.32 -13.99
C ASN A 30 19.07 33.84 -13.00
N ASP A 31 19.88 32.96 -12.39
CA ASP A 31 20.85 33.27 -11.33
C ASP A 31 20.20 33.95 -10.10
N GLU A 32 18.92 33.62 -9.83
CA GLU A 32 18.13 34.13 -8.72
C GLU A 32 17.61 32.99 -7.84
N ILE A 33 17.74 33.13 -6.51
CA ILE A 33 17.24 32.12 -5.56
C ILE A 33 15.72 32.18 -5.49
N VAL A 34 15.09 31.03 -5.72
CA VAL A 34 13.63 30.86 -5.64
C VAL A 34 13.25 30.35 -4.26
N ILE A 35 12.37 31.08 -3.56
CA ILE A 35 11.89 30.73 -2.21
C ILE A 35 10.51 30.02 -2.21
N THR A 36 9.75 30.16 -3.28
CA THR A 36 8.44 29.52 -3.48
C THR A 36 8.25 29.27 -4.97
N THR A 37 7.71 28.14 -5.33
CA THR A 37 7.36 27.82 -6.72
C THR A 37 5.96 27.25 -6.85
N GLN A 38 5.33 27.50 -7.98
CA GLN A 38 4.02 26.93 -8.32
C GLN A 38 4.21 25.76 -9.28
N ILE A 39 3.53 24.67 -9.01
CA ILE A 39 3.49 23.51 -9.90
C ILE A 39 2.04 23.17 -10.27
N THR A 40 1.85 22.64 -11.48
CA THR A 40 0.56 22.14 -11.96
C THR A 40 0.45 20.65 -11.64
N LEU A 41 -0.61 20.28 -10.93
CA LEU A 41 -0.91 18.88 -10.58
C LEU A 41 -1.51 18.12 -11.78
N PRO A 42 -1.51 16.78 -11.78
CA PRO A 42 -2.07 15.98 -12.87
C PRO A 42 -3.52 16.28 -13.23
N LYS A 43 -4.31 16.77 -12.27
CA LYS A 43 -5.71 17.18 -12.50
C LYS A 43 -5.88 18.62 -13.00
N GLY A 44 -4.79 19.36 -13.23
CA GLY A 44 -4.79 20.73 -13.70
C GLY A 44 -4.85 21.81 -12.60
N GLU A 45 -5.01 21.43 -11.33
CA GLU A 45 -4.92 22.36 -10.21
C GLU A 45 -3.48 22.81 -10.00
N SER A 46 -3.28 24.08 -9.63
CA SER A 46 -1.95 24.61 -9.29
C SER A 46 -1.80 24.77 -7.79
N ILE A 47 -0.63 24.39 -7.28
CA ILE A 47 -0.28 24.53 -5.86
C ILE A 47 1.06 25.27 -5.72
N SER A 48 1.19 26.07 -4.67
CA SER A 48 2.45 26.72 -4.30
C SER A 48 3.16 25.89 -3.22
N ILE A 49 4.46 25.69 -3.40
CA ILE A 49 5.31 24.92 -2.48
C ILE A 49 6.54 25.77 -2.16
N ASP A 50 6.84 25.89 -0.86
CA ASP A 50 8.00 26.63 -0.38
C ASP A 50 9.29 25.81 -0.57
N ILE A 51 10.35 26.50 -0.98
CA ILE A 51 11.70 25.96 -1.08
C ILE A 51 12.41 26.22 0.23
N THR A 52 12.83 25.17 0.90
CA THR A 52 13.39 25.24 2.26
C THR A 52 14.86 25.62 2.25
N ASP A 53 15.59 25.24 1.20
CA ASP A 53 17.01 25.49 1.04
C ASP A 53 17.39 25.48 -0.44
N THR A 54 18.39 26.28 -0.80
CA THR A 54 19.01 26.33 -2.14
C THR A 54 20.50 26.38 -2.01
N GLN A 55 21.20 25.43 -2.63
CA GLN A 55 22.66 25.35 -2.66
C GLN A 55 23.15 25.42 -4.10
N ILE A 56 24.14 26.28 -4.33
CA ILE A 56 24.80 26.45 -5.63
C ILE A 56 26.22 25.91 -5.51
N ASP A 57 26.54 24.91 -6.33
CA ASP A 57 27.89 24.31 -6.38
C ASP A 57 28.36 24.24 -7.84
N GLY A 58 29.21 25.19 -8.21
CA GLY A 58 29.70 25.35 -9.57
C GLY A 58 28.57 25.57 -10.57
N ASP A 59 28.38 24.62 -11.47
CA ASP A 59 27.36 24.63 -12.51
C ASP A 59 26.06 23.89 -12.14
N SER A 60 25.96 23.45 -10.89
CA SER A 60 24.80 22.73 -10.38
C SER A 60 24.08 23.51 -9.28
N VAL A 61 22.74 23.39 -9.25
CA VAL A 61 21.89 23.95 -8.21
C VAL A 61 21.07 22.85 -7.58
N THR A 62 21.05 22.81 -6.26
CA THR A 62 20.19 21.91 -5.48
C THR A 62 19.16 22.71 -4.73
N CYS A 63 17.88 22.48 -5.02
CA CYS A 63 16.76 23.03 -4.23
C CYS A 63 16.13 21.91 -3.39
N THR A 64 15.69 22.28 -2.19
CA THR A 64 15.14 21.37 -1.21
C THR A 64 13.72 21.76 -0.83
N VAL A 65 12.83 20.79 -0.78
CA VAL A 65 11.45 20.91 -0.29
C VAL A 65 11.27 20.00 0.93
N LYS A 66 10.73 20.55 2.01
CA LYS A 66 10.30 19.76 3.17
C LYS A 66 8.88 19.25 2.93
N LYS A 67 8.73 17.92 2.83
CA LYS A 67 7.43 17.30 2.58
C LYS A 67 6.45 17.55 3.73
N TYR A 68 5.26 17.98 3.40
CA TYR A 68 4.13 18.10 4.30
C TYR A 68 3.02 17.12 3.89
N SER A 69 2.69 16.18 4.76
CA SER A 69 1.67 15.14 4.49
C SER A 69 0.28 15.50 5.03
N GLY A 70 0.07 16.72 5.52
CA GLY A 70 -1.17 17.10 6.17
C GLY A 70 -1.38 16.35 7.48
N ASP A 71 -2.62 15.92 7.69
CA ASP A 71 -3.01 15.11 8.86
C ASP A 71 -2.88 13.60 8.61
N ASP A 72 -2.23 13.18 7.52
CA ASP A 72 -1.95 11.77 7.24
C ASP A 72 -0.80 11.26 8.12
N PRO A 73 -0.92 10.07 8.74
CA PRO A 73 0.16 9.47 9.52
C PRO A 73 1.28 8.87 8.65
N ASP A 74 1.56 9.48 7.52
CA ASP A 74 2.57 9.09 6.56
C ASP A 74 3.98 9.18 7.17
N ILE A 75 4.72 8.09 7.10
CA ILE A 75 6.09 7.99 7.62
C ILE A 75 7.07 8.91 6.88
N THR A 76 6.72 9.36 5.68
CA THR A 76 7.49 10.30 4.88
C THR A 76 7.15 11.77 5.20
N ASN A 77 6.32 12.05 6.21
CA ASN A 77 6.06 13.42 6.63
C ASN A 77 7.33 14.08 7.18
N GLY A 78 7.62 15.30 6.70
CA GLY A 78 8.78 16.08 7.13
C GLY A 78 10.12 15.71 6.51
N ILE A 79 10.17 14.69 5.61
CA ILE A 79 11.41 14.41 4.88
C ILE A 79 11.80 15.55 3.96
N LEU A 80 13.10 15.65 3.66
CA LEU A 80 13.63 16.57 2.68
C LEU A 80 13.69 15.89 1.33
N VAL A 81 13.06 16.49 0.31
CA VAL A 81 13.15 16.07 -1.08
C VAL A 81 13.98 17.10 -1.82
N CYS A 82 15.14 16.68 -2.32
CA CYS A 82 16.09 17.54 -3.00
C CYS A 82 16.09 17.25 -4.49
N ALA A 83 16.25 18.28 -5.31
CA ALA A 83 16.52 18.14 -6.75
C ALA A 83 17.78 18.89 -7.08
N THR A 84 18.81 18.18 -7.54
CA THR A 84 20.05 18.75 -8.07
C THR A 84 19.93 18.82 -9.59
N VAL A 85 20.13 20.01 -10.14
CA VAL A 85 19.98 20.29 -11.57
C VAL A 85 21.29 20.83 -12.13
N ARG A 86 21.67 20.34 -13.31
CA ARG A 86 22.77 20.83 -14.14
C ARG A 86 22.30 20.97 -15.59
N LYS A 87 22.79 21.99 -16.29
CA LYS A 87 22.58 22.13 -17.75
C LYS A 87 23.25 21.00 -18.52
N ASN A 88 22.60 20.50 -19.57
CA ASN A 88 23.18 19.56 -20.50
C ASN A 88 22.88 19.94 -21.95
N SER A 89 23.42 19.20 -22.92
CA SER A 89 23.31 19.49 -24.36
C SER A 89 21.98 19.06 -25.00
N GLY A 90 21.07 18.47 -24.25
CA GLY A 90 19.76 18.12 -24.82
C GLY A 90 18.87 17.25 -23.95
N GLY A 91 17.63 17.70 -23.82
CA GLY A 91 16.56 16.99 -23.15
C GLY A 91 16.64 16.97 -21.63
N ILE A 92 15.54 16.57 -20.98
CA ILE A 92 15.44 16.44 -19.54
C ILE A 92 15.68 14.98 -19.15
N LYS A 93 16.80 14.72 -18.49
CA LYS A 93 17.15 13.40 -17.93
C LYS A 93 16.89 13.40 -16.44
N ILE A 94 16.10 12.43 -15.96
CA ILE A 94 15.70 12.34 -14.55
C ILE A 94 16.20 11.00 -13.99
N ASP A 95 16.95 11.07 -12.88
CA ASP A 95 17.38 9.89 -12.15
C ASP A 95 17.30 10.10 -10.63
N GLY A 96 17.47 9.01 -9.87
CA GLY A 96 17.52 9.03 -8.41
C GLY A 96 18.94 9.05 -7.89
N GLY A 97 19.19 9.92 -6.92
CA GLY A 97 20.40 10.00 -6.14
C GLY A 97 20.25 9.32 -4.77
N VAL A 98 20.98 9.84 -3.79
CA VAL A 98 20.99 9.30 -2.41
C VAL A 98 19.59 9.21 -1.82
N GLY A 99 19.26 8.04 -1.26
CA GLY A 99 17.99 7.79 -0.56
C GLY A 99 16.75 7.66 -1.44
N VAL A 100 16.90 7.71 -2.78
CA VAL A 100 15.88 7.27 -3.72
C VAL A 100 16.17 5.83 -4.12
N GLY A 101 15.19 4.95 -3.92
CA GLY A 101 15.36 3.53 -4.17
C GLY A 101 15.53 3.18 -5.64
N ARG A 102 16.09 1.98 -5.90
CA ARG A 102 16.18 1.35 -7.21
C ARG A 102 15.23 0.18 -7.30
N VAL A 103 14.60 0.02 -8.44
CA VAL A 103 13.72 -1.11 -8.74
C VAL A 103 14.55 -2.37 -8.96
N THR A 104 14.28 -3.44 -8.23
CA THR A 104 14.99 -4.73 -8.32
C THR A 104 14.10 -5.88 -8.80
N ARG A 105 12.78 -5.66 -8.92
CA ARG A 105 11.80 -6.66 -9.35
C ARG A 105 10.87 -6.11 -10.42
N ASN A 106 10.35 -7.02 -11.26
CA ASN A 106 9.30 -6.70 -12.23
C ASN A 106 7.95 -6.47 -11.53
N GLY A 107 7.00 -5.86 -12.27
CA GLY A 107 5.64 -5.59 -11.78
C GLY A 107 5.47 -4.20 -11.14
N LEU A 108 6.53 -3.40 -11.10
CA LEU A 108 6.49 -2.00 -10.68
C LEU A 108 6.33 -1.06 -11.89
N ASP A 109 6.02 0.21 -11.61
CA ASP A 109 5.87 1.27 -12.63
C ASP A 109 7.14 1.48 -13.46
N GLN A 110 8.31 1.36 -12.85
CA GLN A 110 9.60 1.53 -13.51
C GLN A 110 10.30 0.19 -13.77
N PRO A 111 11.05 0.07 -14.88
CA PRO A 111 11.87 -1.11 -15.16
C PRO A 111 12.91 -1.38 -14.08
N VAL A 112 13.34 -2.64 -13.98
CA VAL A 112 14.45 -3.07 -13.11
C VAL A 112 15.72 -2.27 -13.42
N GLY A 113 16.39 -1.82 -12.37
CA GLY A 113 17.61 -0.99 -12.44
C GLY A 113 17.33 0.51 -12.42
N ASN A 114 16.13 0.96 -12.78
CA ASN A 114 15.77 2.36 -12.75
C ASN A 114 15.52 2.88 -11.33
N ALA A 115 15.69 4.19 -11.14
CA ALA A 115 15.26 4.85 -9.92
C ALA A 115 13.75 4.71 -9.74
N ALA A 116 13.32 4.45 -8.51
CA ALA A 116 11.92 4.33 -8.11
C ALA A 116 11.23 5.72 -8.09
N ILE A 117 11.28 6.40 -9.22
CA ILE A 117 10.57 7.63 -9.51
C ILE A 117 9.48 7.28 -10.52
N ASN A 118 8.24 7.18 -10.08
CA ASN A 118 7.13 6.70 -10.89
C ASN A 118 6.83 7.62 -12.08
N SER A 119 6.10 7.10 -13.06
CA SER A 119 5.82 7.77 -14.34
C SER A 119 5.13 9.12 -14.14
N VAL A 120 4.13 9.22 -13.25
CA VAL A 120 3.43 10.49 -12.96
C VAL A 120 4.38 11.55 -12.36
N PRO A 121 5.16 11.28 -11.29
CA PRO A 121 6.21 12.18 -10.82
C PRO A 121 7.21 12.60 -11.90
N ARG A 122 7.69 11.66 -12.73
CA ARG A 122 8.58 12.00 -13.85
C ARG A 122 7.94 12.97 -14.83
N GLN A 123 6.65 12.77 -15.13
CA GLN A 123 5.90 13.68 -16.00
C GLN A 123 5.69 15.05 -15.35
N MET A 124 5.37 15.09 -14.05
CA MET A 124 5.24 16.35 -13.30
C MET A 124 6.55 17.16 -13.31
N ILE A 125 7.69 16.50 -13.08
CA ILE A 125 9.01 17.13 -13.15
C ILE A 125 9.25 17.70 -14.55
N ARG A 126 9.02 16.91 -15.62
CA ARG A 126 9.19 17.38 -17.02
C ARG A 126 8.30 18.55 -17.35
N ASN A 127 7.01 18.48 -16.99
CA ASN A 127 6.05 19.55 -17.25
C ASN A 127 6.46 20.84 -16.54
N SER A 128 6.81 20.74 -15.26
CA SER A 128 7.22 21.87 -14.44
C SER A 128 8.49 22.56 -14.97
N ILE A 129 9.42 21.80 -15.54
CA ILE A 129 10.62 22.35 -16.17
C ILE A 129 10.27 22.97 -17.53
N ASN A 130 9.48 22.29 -18.37
CA ASN A 130 9.09 22.81 -19.67
C ASN A 130 8.31 24.12 -19.60
N GLU A 131 7.51 24.32 -18.53
CA GLU A 131 6.76 25.58 -18.30
C GLU A 131 7.69 26.83 -18.20
N ILE A 132 8.96 26.64 -17.85
CA ILE A 132 9.89 27.75 -17.58
C ILE A 132 11.09 27.81 -18.51
N CYS A 133 11.29 26.81 -19.37
CA CYS A 133 12.43 26.77 -20.27
C CYS A 133 12.40 27.88 -21.37
N GLY A 134 11.19 28.37 -21.76
CA GLY A 134 11.09 29.39 -22.81
C GLY A 134 11.86 28.98 -24.08
N ASP A 135 12.74 29.87 -24.55
CA ASP A 135 13.56 29.68 -25.74
C ASP A 135 14.91 28.97 -25.45
N TYR A 136 15.07 28.35 -24.28
CA TYR A 136 16.31 27.63 -23.94
C TYR A 136 16.39 26.30 -24.69
N ASP A 137 17.32 26.19 -25.65
CA ASP A 137 17.52 25.02 -26.52
C ASP A 137 18.28 23.86 -25.85
N GLY A 138 18.80 24.07 -24.64
CA GLY A 138 19.52 23.05 -23.89
C GLY A 138 18.60 22.09 -23.14
N GLY A 139 19.20 21.18 -22.39
CA GLY A 139 18.50 20.28 -21.51
C GLY A 139 19.00 20.35 -20.06
N PHE A 140 18.47 19.47 -19.23
CA PHE A 140 18.84 19.40 -17.82
C PHE A 140 19.02 17.96 -17.38
N ASP A 141 20.10 17.70 -16.64
CA ASP A 141 20.22 16.52 -15.79
C ASP A 141 19.59 16.85 -14.42
N VAL A 142 18.65 16.04 -14.00
CA VAL A 142 17.86 16.22 -12.76
C VAL A 142 18.04 15.00 -11.90
N ILE A 143 18.66 15.16 -10.74
CA ILE A 143 18.88 14.10 -9.76
C ILE A 143 18.00 14.37 -8.53
N ILE A 144 17.07 13.48 -8.25
CA ILE A 144 16.21 13.56 -7.09
C ILE A 144 16.83 12.78 -5.94
N SER A 145 17.02 13.42 -4.79
CA SER A 145 17.61 12.81 -3.60
C SER A 145 16.74 13.02 -2.36
N VAL A 146 16.83 12.10 -1.43
CA VAL A 146 16.13 12.17 -0.14
C VAL A 146 17.13 11.81 0.97
N PRO A 147 17.72 12.79 1.63
CA PRO A 147 18.58 12.53 2.78
C PRO A 147 17.90 11.63 3.78
N ASN A 148 18.59 10.60 4.31
CA ASN A 148 18.04 9.55 5.18
C ASN A 148 16.93 8.67 4.56
N GLY A 149 16.70 8.75 3.25
CA GLY A 149 15.66 7.96 2.57
C GLY A 149 15.83 6.46 2.71
N GLU A 150 17.05 5.96 2.81
CA GLU A 150 17.33 4.54 3.04
C GLU A 150 16.83 4.06 4.41
N GLU A 151 17.06 4.84 5.48
CA GLU A 151 16.57 4.51 6.82
C GLU A 151 15.04 4.58 6.91
N ILE A 152 14.45 5.54 6.21
CA ILE A 152 13.00 5.70 6.15
C ILE A 152 12.37 4.53 5.39
N ALA A 153 12.99 4.09 4.28
CA ALA A 153 12.52 2.97 3.46
C ALA A 153 12.37 1.67 4.26
N LYS A 154 13.21 1.43 5.27
CA LYS A 154 13.11 0.26 6.18
C LYS A 154 11.77 0.19 6.92
N LYS A 155 11.07 1.32 7.06
CA LYS A 155 9.77 1.45 7.73
C LYS A 155 8.60 1.51 6.74
N THR A 156 8.86 1.37 5.44
CA THR A 156 7.86 1.37 4.37
C THR A 156 7.71 -0.01 3.75
N PHE A 157 6.79 -0.15 2.78
CA PHE A 157 6.63 -1.39 2.02
C PHE A 157 7.67 -1.57 0.90
N ASN A 158 8.61 -0.63 0.70
CA ASN A 158 9.53 -0.63 -0.45
C ASN A 158 10.33 -1.93 -0.59
N SER A 159 10.91 -2.44 0.49
CA SER A 159 11.70 -3.68 0.44
C SER A 159 10.85 -4.90 0.06
N ARG A 160 9.58 -4.95 0.44
CA ARG A 160 8.63 -6.01 0.04
C ARG A 160 8.32 -5.94 -1.45
N LEU A 161 8.24 -4.72 -1.99
CA LEU A 161 7.97 -4.46 -3.41
C LEU A 161 9.21 -4.63 -4.30
N GLY A 162 10.40 -4.84 -3.72
CA GLY A 162 11.64 -4.92 -4.49
C GLY A 162 12.17 -3.53 -4.89
N ILE A 163 12.06 -2.57 -3.98
CA ILE A 163 12.68 -1.26 -4.10
C ILE A 163 13.75 -1.16 -3.01
N GLU A 164 15.00 -1.05 -3.40
CA GLU A 164 16.15 -1.09 -2.50
C GLU A 164 16.94 0.22 -2.52
N GLY A 165 17.63 0.53 -1.40
CA GLY A 165 18.50 1.69 -1.25
C GLY A 165 17.79 3.02 -0.99
N GLY A 166 16.46 3.03 -0.84
CA GLY A 166 15.76 4.27 -0.54
C GLY A 166 14.24 4.20 -0.68
N ILE A 167 13.60 5.37 -0.58
CA ILE A 167 12.15 5.51 -0.76
C ILE A 167 11.79 5.67 -2.25
N SER A 168 10.49 5.51 -2.54
CA SER A 168 9.90 5.82 -3.84
C SER A 168 9.48 7.29 -3.93
N ILE A 169 9.67 7.89 -5.10
CA ILE A 169 9.07 9.16 -5.48
C ILE A 169 7.78 8.84 -6.22
N LEU A 170 6.66 9.04 -5.54
CA LEU A 170 5.33 8.61 -6.01
C LEU A 170 4.24 9.67 -5.77
N GLY A 171 3.05 9.41 -6.31
CA GLY A 171 1.86 10.24 -6.16
C GLY A 171 1.14 10.44 -7.49
N THR A 172 -0.02 9.82 -7.66
CA THR A 172 -0.82 9.87 -8.90
C THR A 172 -1.61 11.18 -9.03
N SER A 173 -2.00 11.79 -7.91
CA SER A 173 -2.75 13.07 -7.89
C SER A 173 -1.87 14.27 -7.55
N GLY A 174 -0.68 14.05 -6.99
CA GLY A 174 0.18 15.09 -6.41
C GLY A 174 -0.21 15.49 -4.98
N ILE A 175 -1.39 15.11 -4.51
CA ILE A 175 -1.92 15.43 -3.17
C ILE A 175 -2.00 14.17 -2.31
N VAL A 176 -1.65 14.30 -1.04
CA VAL A 176 -1.90 13.30 0.00
C VAL A 176 -3.29 13.56 0.59
N GLU A 177 -4.20 12.63 0.40
CA GLU A 177 -5.50 12.63 1.06
C GLU A 177 -5.40 11.77 2.32
N PRO A 178 -5.51 12.38 3.52
CA PRO A 178 -5.31 11.64 4.76
C PRO A 178 -6.24 10.45 4.90
N MET A 179 -5.71 9.29 5.31
CA MET A 179 -6.43 8.04 5.51
C MET A 179 -7.19 7.55 4.24
N SER A 180 -6.57 7.70 3.08
CA SER A 180 -7.13 7.30 1.79
C SER A 180 -7.27 5.78 1.68
N GLU A 181 -8.51 5.29 1.58
CA GLU A 181 -8.82 3.88 1.29
C GLU A 181 -8.22 3.46 -0.07
N LYS A 182 -8.30 4.37 -1.05
CA LYS A 182 -7.73 4.13 -2.37
C LYS A 182 -6.22 3.87 -2.31
N ALA A 183 -5.47 4.61 -1.51
CA ALA A 183 -4.03 4.40 -1.38
C ALA A 183 -3.69 3.02 -0.79
N LEU A 184 -4.51 2.53 0.15
CA LEU A 184 -4.37 1.17 0.68
C LEU A 184 -4.69 0.10 -0.37
N LEU A 185 -5.77 0.28 -1.13
CA LEU A 185 -6.15 -0.63 -2.22
C LEU A 185 -5.08 -0.66 -3.32
N ASP A 186 -4.56 0.51 -3.73
CA ASP A 186 -3.48 0.61 -4.71
C ASP A 186 -2.21 -0.13 -4.23
N THR A 187 -1.92 -0.10 -2.92
CA THR A 187 -0.79 -0.83 -2.32
C THR A 187 -1.00 -2.34 -2.39
N ILE A 188 -2.21 -2.84 -2.05
CA ILE A 188 -2.56 -4.26 -2.12
C ILE A 188 -2.42 -4.76 -3.57
N PHE A 189 -2.98 -4.03 -4.53
CA PHE A 189 -2.86 -4.35 -5.95
C PHE A 189 -1.40 -4.42 -6.40
N LEU A 190 -0.60 -3.43 -6.03
CA LEU A 190 0.81 -3.38 -6.39
C LEU A 190 1.61 -4.56 -5.82
N GLU A 191 1.34 -4.94 -4.57
CA GLU A 191 1.99 -6.10 -3.94
C GLU A 191 1.61 -7.40 -4.64
N LEU A 192 0.31 -7.60 -4.96
CA LEU A 192 -0.16 -8.75 -5.73
C LEU A 192 0.47 -8.79 -7.14
N ASN A 193 0.50 -7.66 -7.84
CA ASN A 193 1.10 -7.57 -9.18
C ASN A 193 2.61 -7.90 -9.15
N THR A 194 3.33 -7.43 -8.14
CA THR A 194 4.74 -7.74 -7.95
C THR A 194 4.96 -9.24 -7.71
N ARG A 195 4.11 -9.89 -6.90
CA ARG A 195 4.13 -11.33 -6.66
C ARG A 195 3.85 -12.11 -7.93
N LYS A 196 2.80 -11.74 -8.66
CA LYS A 196 2.46 -12.38 -9.94
C LYS A 196 3.59 -12.27 -10.96
N SER A 197 4.19 -11.08 -11.06
CA SER A 197 5.34 -10.82 -11.95
C SER A 197 6.61 -11.58 -11.55
N ALA A 198 6.74 -11.96 -10.27
CA ALA A 198 7.81 -12.83 -9.77
C ALA A 198 7.56 -14.33 -10.05
N GLY A 199 6.39 -14.69 -10.60
CA GLY A 199 6.03 -16.06 -10.97
C GLY A 199 5.17 -16.79 -9.93
N ASP A 200 4.73 -16.11 -8.86
CA ASP A 200 3.85 -16.73 -7.88
C ASP A 200 2.50 -17.11 -8.55
N SER A 201 2.10 -18.36 -8.41
CA SER A 201 0.81 -18.85 -8.92
C SER A 201 -0.30 -18.78 -7.86
N ILE A 202 0.06 -18.71 -6.59
CA ILE A 202 -0.85 -18.71 -5.44
C ILE A 202 -0.71 -17.38 -4.70
N ALA A 203 -1.83 -16.70 -4.46
CA ALA A 203 -1.88 -15.49 -3.64
C ALA A 203 -2.18 -15.86 -2.18
N VAL A 204 -1.26 -15.58 -1.26
CA VAL A 204 -1.49 -15.78 0.18
C VAL A 204 -1.88 -14.46 0.84
N LEU A 205 -3.16 -14.29 1.16
CA LEU A 205 -3.73 -13.07 1.72
C LEU A 205 -3.80 -13.15 3.25
N VAL A 206 -3.30 -12.11 3.91
CA VAL A 206 -3.34 -11.98 5.37
C VAL A 206 -3.91 -10.61 5.76
N PRO A 207 -4.96 -10.54 6.60
CA PRO A 207 -5.57 -9.25 6.99
C PRO A 207 -4.74 -8.42 7.98
N GLY A 208 -3.48 -8.77 8.22
CA GLY A 208 -2.58 -8.02 9.09
C GLY A 208 -1.47 -8.87 9.69
N ASN A 209 -0.67 -8.26 10.57
CA ASN A 209 0.57 -8.85 11.10
C ASN A 209 0.36 -10.20 11.80
N TYR A 210 -0.75 -10.40 12.53
CA TYR A 210 -1.04 -11.69 13.18
C TYR A 210 -1.16 -12.83 12.17
N GLY A 211 -1.80 -12.58 11.02
CA GLY A 211 -1.92 -13.56 9.95
C GLY A 211 -0.58 -13.86 9.29
N GLU A 212 0.25 -12.83 9.07
CA GLU A 212 1.59 -12.97 8.50
C GLU A 212 2.50 -13.79 9.43
N ASP A 213 2.54 -13.43 10.72
CA ASP A 213 3.31 -14.17 11.73
C ASP A 213 2.86 -15.62 11.84
N PHE A 214 1.55 -15.86 11.79
CA PHE A 214 0.99 -17.20 11.84
C PHE A 214 1.36 -18.02 10.59
N ALA A 215 1.23 -17.44 9.39
CA ALA A 215 1.62 -18.08 8.13
C ALA A 215 3.10 -18.49 8.14
N LYS A 216 3.96 -17.57 8.59
CA LYS A 216 5.40 -17.79 8.68
C LYS A 216 5.76 -18.88 9.69
N LYS A 217 5.19 -18.82 10.91
CA LYS A 217 5.53 -19.75 12.00
C LYS A 217 4.97 -21.15 11.75
N THR A 218 3.74 -21.25 11.23
CA THR A 218 3.04 -22.54 11.12
C THR A 218 3.36 -23.26 9.81
N PHE A 219 3.51 -22.52 8.70
CA PHE A 219 3.66 -23.08 7.37
C PHE A 219 4.99 -22.73 6.69
N GLY A 220 5.82 -21.87 7.28
CA GLY A 220 7.04 -21.37 6.65
C GLY A 220 6.80 -20.38 5.50
N ILE A 221 5.56 -19.96 5.28
CA ILE A 221 5.17 -19.06 4.18
C ILE A 221 5.67 -17.65 4.49
N LYS A 222 6.51 -17.13 3.59
CA LYS A 222 7.09 -15.79 3.70
C LYS A 222 6.49 -14.79 2.71
N ASN A 223 5.88 -15.31 1.64
CA ASN A 223 5.37 -14.53 0.52
C ASN A 223 3.87 -14.23 0.72
N THR A 224 3.53 -13.49 1.78
CA THR A 224 2.14 -13.08 2.06
C THR A 224 1.88 -11.66 1.56
N VAL A 225 0.62 -11.37 1.23
CA VAL A 225 0.13 -10.03 0.88
C VAL A 225 -0.80 -9.55 1.99
N GLN A 226 -0.49 -8.39 2.57
CA GLN A 226 -1.31 -7.80 3.63
C GLN A 226 -2.51 -7.05 3.02
N CYS A 227 -3.72 -7.60 3.18
CA CYS A 227 -4.94 -7.01 2.63
C CYS A 227 -5.75 -6.16 3.62
N SER A 228 -5.26 -5.94 4.84
CA SER A 228 -5.95 -5.15 5.88
C SER A 228 -7.39 -5.61 6.12
N ASN A 229 -8.37 -4.75 5.88
CA ASN A 229 -9.79 -5.07 5.98
C ASN A 229 -10.44 -5.34 4.60
N TYR A 230 -9.68 -5.21 3.52
CA TYR A 230 -10.15 -5.26 2.13
C TYR A 230 -9.96 -6.65 1.53
N ILE A 231 -10.47 -7.68 2.23
CA ILE A 231 -10.33 -9.07 1.79
C ILE A 231 -11.01 -9.29 0.44
N GLY A 232 -12.21 -8.72 0.25
CA GLY A 232 -12.94 -8.84 -1.00
C GLY A 232 -12.20 -8.22 -2.18
N ASP A 233 -11.72 -6.98 -2.02
CA ASP A 233 -10.96 -6.29 -3.08
C ASP A 233 -9.64 -7.03 -3.40
N ALA A 234 -8.98 -7.59 -2.38
CA ALA A 234 -7.77 -8.37 -2.58
C ALA A 234 -8.03 -9.69 -3.35
N ILE A 235 -9.19 -10.34 -3.11
CA ILE A 235 -9.63 -11.51 -3.90
C ILE A 235 -9.85 -11.10 -5.36
N ASP A 236 -10.57 -10.00 -5.61
CA ASP A 236 -10.85 -9.51 -6.95
C ASP A 236 -9.55 -9.19 -7.69
N TYR A 237 -8.63 -8.45 -7.07
CA TYR A 237 -7.32 -8.13 -7.67
C TYR A 237 -6.49 -9.39 -7.96
N ALA A 238 -6.47 -10.37 -7.05
CA ALA A 238 -5.76 -11.63 -7.30
C ALA A 238 -6.37 -12.41 -8.45
N SER A 239 -7.70 -12.42 -8.56
CA SER A 239 -8.43 -13.05 -9.67
C SER A 239 -8.13 -12.37 -11.00
N ASP A 240 -8.21 -11.03 -11.05
CA ASP A 240 -7.94 -10.23 -12.25
C ASP A 240 -6.48 -10.38 -12.74
N LEU A 241 -5.54 -10.53 -11.81
CA LEU A 241 -4.13 -10.80 -12.12
C LEU A 241 -3.86 -12.25 -12.55
N GLY A 242 -4.87 -13.13 -12.51
CA GLY A 242 -4.79 -14.52 -12.96
C GLY A 242 -4.01 -15.44 -12.03
N PHE A 243 -4.07 -15.24 -10.72
CA PHE A 243 -3.62 -16.26 -9.76
C PHE A 243 -4.49 -17.51 -9.89
N SER A 244 -3.87 -18.70 -9.82
CA SER A 244 -4.60 -19.98 -9.92
C SER A 244 -5.36 -20.31 -8.64
N ASP A 245 -4.80 -19.90 -7.50
CA ASP A 245 -5.34 -20.17 -6.18
C ASP A 245 -5.15 -18.95 -5.26
N ILE A 246 -6.03 -18.86 -4.27
CA ILE A 246 -5.95 -17.86 -3.21
C ILE A 246 -6.02 -18.58 -1.86
N LEU A 247 -5.10 -18.28 -0.94
CA LEU A 247 -5.13 -18.76 0.43
C LEU A 247 -5.30 -17.59 1.40
N ILE A 248 -6.36 -17.59 2.18
CA ILE A 248 -6.61 -16.57 3.20
C ILE A 248 -6.24 -17.13 4.57
N ILE A 249 -5.33 -16.48 5.30
CA ILE A 249 -4.95 -16.89 6.66
C ILE A 249 -5.28 -15.75 7.61
N SER A 250 -6.26 -15.98 8.50
CA SER A 250 -6.77 -14.91 9.35
C SER A 250 -7.16 -15.38 10.74
N HIS A 251 -6.99 -14.48 11.72
CA HIS A 251 -7.58 -14.63 13.04
C HIS A 251 -9.11 -14.65 12.94
N MET A 252 -9.76 -15.42 13.80
CA MET A 252 -11.21 -15.58 13.87
C MET A 252 -11.95 -14.23 13.85
N GLY A 253 -11.46 -13.22 14.58
CA GLY A 253 -12.09 -11.91 14.70
C GLY A 253 -12.38 -11.18 13.38
N LYS A 254 -11.63 -11.47 12.31
CA LYS A 254 -11.90 -10.94 10.96
C LYS A 254 -12.59 -11.96 10.08
N LEU A 255 -12.14 -13.22 10.12
CA LEU A 255 -12.61 -14.24 9.19
C LEU A 255 -14.07 -14.62 9.40
N VAL A 256 -14.57 -14.57 10.65
CA VAL A 256 -15.98 -14.83 10.97
C VAL A 256 -16.95 -13.96 10.15
N LYS A 257 -16.58 -12.73 9.84
CA LYS A 257 -17.42 -11.80 9.06
C LYS A 257 -17.73 -12.30 7.65
N LEU A 258 -16.78 -13.04 7.06
CA LEU A 258 -16.96 -13.65 5.75
C LEU A 258 -18.07 -14.72 5.76
N GLY A 259 -18.36 -15.34 6.92
CA GLY A 259 -19.47 -16.28 7.10
C GLY A 259 -20.86 -15.65 6.91
N SER A 260 -20.93 -14.33 6.88
CA SER A 260 -22.13 -13.54 6.52
C SER A 260 -21.95 -12.72 5.24
N GLY A 261 -20.89 -12.99 4.45
CA GLY A 261 -20.64 -12.30 3.19
C GLY A 261 -20.03 -10.90 3.35
N ILE A 262 -19.58 -10.52 4.56
CA ILE A 262 -18.98 -9.22 4.84
C ILE A 262 -17.51 -9.28 4.41
N MET A 263 -17.20 -8.76 3.22
CA MET A 263 -15.87 -8.84 2.59
C MET A 263 -14.96 -7.66 2.94
N ASN A 264 -15.49 -6.51 3.36
CA ASN A 264 -14.75 -5.46 4.05
C ASN A 264 -14.92 -5.63 5.56
N THR A 265 -13.87 -6.13 6.22
CA THR A 265 -13.93 -6.52 7.63
C THR A 265 -13.77 -5.35 8.62
N HIS A 266 -13.71 -4.10 8.12
CA HIS A 266 -13.65 -2.93 8.97
C HIS A 266 -14.94 -2.76 9.77
N SER A 267 -14.83 -2.54 11.09
CA SER A 267 -16.01 -2.43 11.99
C SER A 267 -16.97 -1.28 11.66
N LYS A 268 -16.49 -0.24 10.96
CA LYS A 268 -17.36 0.83 10.46
C LYS A 268 -18.21 0.42 9.26
N SER A 269 -17.77 -0.56 8.47
CA SER A 269 -18.52 -1.08 7.32
C SER A 269 -19.61 -2.02 7.79
N ALA A 270 -19.25 -2.99 8.60
CA ALA A 270 -20.18 -3.90 9.27
C ALA A 270 -19.48 -4.63 10.42
N ASP A 271 -20.21 -5.05 11.45
CA ASP A 271 -19.70 -6.00 12.44
C ASP A 271 -20.28 -7.39 12.19
N GLY A 272 -21.40 -7.75 12.76
CA GLY A 272 -22.10 -9.02 12.55
C GLY A 272 -21.33 -10.26 13.03
N ARG A 273 -20.25 -10.10 13.83
CA ARG A 273 -19.43 -11.23 14.31
C ARG A 273 -20.22 -12.14 15.23
N MET A 274 -20.85 -11.56 16.23
CA MET A 274 -21.56 -12.31 17.26
C MET A 274 -22.83 -12.92 16.72
N GLU A 275 -23.55 -12.22 15.85
CA GLU A 275 -24.72 -12.74 15.16
C GLU A 275 -24.38 -13.93 14.27
N THR A 276 -23.26 -13.85 13.54
CA THR A 276 -22.79 -14.97 12.71
C THR A 276 -22.42 -16.18 13.55
N LEU A 277 -21.71 -15.99 14.66
CA LEU A 277 -21.32 -17.06 15.58
C LEU A 277 -22.54 -17.66 16.29
N SER A 278 -23.43 -16.82 16.81
CA SER A 278 -24.65 -17.25 17.48
C SER A 278 -25.53 -18.10 16.55
N LEU A 279 -25.70 -17.66 15.28
CA LEU A 279 -26.41 -18.46 14.28
C LEU A 279 -25.74 -19.82 14.04
N CYS A 280 -24.44 -19.86 13.87
CA CYS A 280 -23.70 -21.12 13.65
C CYS A 280 -23.78 -22.02 14.88
N ALA A 281 -23.70 -21.47 16.09
CA ALA A 281 -23.85 -22.20 17.34
C ALA A 281 -25.27 -22.79 17.51
N ALA A 282 -26.33 -22.03 17.21
CA ALA A 282 -27.68 -22.52 17.20
C ALA A 282 -27.88 -23.69 16.22
N LEU A 283 -27.32 -23.57 15.02
CA LEU A 283 -27.36 -24.65 14.01
C LEU A 283 -26.54 -25.89 14.43
N ALA A 284 -25.53 -25.72 15.26
CA ALA A 284 -24.74 -26.80 15.84
C ALA A 284 -25.45 -27.48 17.02
N GLY A 285 -26.47 -26.84 17.60
CA GLY A 285 -27.20 -27.32 18.76
C GLY A 285 -26.62 -26.87 20.11
N VAL A 286 -25.86 -25.78 20.13
CA VAL A 286 -25.34 -25.17 21.38
C VAL A 286 -26.50 -24.51 22.10
N GLU A 287 -26.79 -24.95 23.36
CA GLU A 287 -27.95 -24.51 24.10
C GLU A 287 -27.94 -23.00 24.46
N ASN A 288 -26.74 -22.52 24.84
CA ASN A 288 -26.52 -21.13 25.25
C ASN A 288 -26.00 -20.23 24.11
N PHE A 289 -26.39 -20.50 22.87
CA PHE A 289 -25.98 -19.72 21.71
C PHE A 289 -26.33 -18.23 21.78
N ALA A 290 -27.37 -17.88 22.55
CA ALA A 290 -27.80 -16.49 22.73
C ALA A 290 -26.78 -15.66 23.53
N ASP A 291 -26.06 -16.28 24.47
CA ASP A 291 -25.05 -15.60 25.29
C ASP A 291 -23.88 -15.08 24.45
N ILE A 292 -23.69 -15.66 23.28
CA ILE A 292 -22.67 -15.22 22.31
C ILE A 292 -22.92 -13.78 21.86
N LEU A 293 -24.17 -13.34 21.79
CA LEU A 293 -24.54 -11.99 21.35
C LEU A 293 -24.03 -10.90 22.31
N ASP A 294 -23.81 -11.23 23.58
CA ASP A 294 -23.31 -10.31 24.59
C ASP A 294 -21.77 -10.29 24.68
N CYS A 295 -21.07 -11.19 23.95
CA CYS A 295 -19.63 -11.25 23.92
C CYS A 295 -19.03 -10.02 23.22
N VAL A 296 -17.91 -9.51 23.74
CA VAL A 296 -17.15 -8.41 23.16
C VAL A 296 -16.12 -8.93 22.15
N THR A 297 -15.57 -10.11 22.40
CA THR A 297 -14.49 -10.70 21.58
C THR A 297 -14.88 -12.07 21.03
N THR A 298 -14.28 -12.43 19.90
CA THR A 298 -14.47 -13.77 19.32
C THR A 298 -13.81 -14.87 20.15
N ASP A 299 -12.79 -14.54 20.95
CA ASP A 299 -12.14 -15.48 21.86
C ASP A 299 -13.10 -15.86 23.00
N GLU A 300 -13.81 -14.88 23.57
CA GLU A 300 -14.86 -15.10 24.58
C GLU A 300 -16.03 -15.92 23.99
N ALA A 301 -16.49 -15.58 22.80
CA ALA A 301 -17.53 -16.34 22.09
C ALA A 301 -17.08 -17.79 21.81
N TYR A 302 -15.81 -18.01 21.51
CA TYR A 302 -15.25 -19.34 21.28
C TYR A 302 -15.28 -20.21 22.53
N GLU A 303 -15.07 -19.63 23.72
CA GLU A 303 -15.16 -20.35 24.99
C GLU A 303 -16.59 -20.87 25.24
N ILE A 304 -17.64 -20.10 24.83
CA ILE A 304 -19.05 -20.53 24.92
C ILE A 304 -19.33 -21.63 23.89
N ILE A 305 -18.83 -21.50 22.67
CA ILE A 305 -19.03 -22.44 21.58
C ILE A 305 -18.54 -23.84 21.95
N GLY A 306 -17.35 -23.95 22.53
CA GLY A 306 -16.77 -25.16 23.13
C GLY A 306 -16.60 -26.37 22.20
N ASP A 307 -17.07 -26.35 20.96
CA ASP A 307 -17.04 -27.47 20.04
C ASP A 307 -16.57 -27.08 18.61
N THR A 308 -16.19 -28.10 17.84
CA THR A 308 -15.75 -27.95 16.44
C THR A 308 -16.91 -27.84 15.46
N LYS A 309 -18.12 -28.33 15.79
CA LYS A 309 -19.27 -28.37 14.88
C LYS A 309 -19.76 -26.99 14.49
N THR A 310 -19.76 -26.05 15.44
CA THR A 310 -20.06 -24.64 15.15
C THR A 310 -19.05 -24.04 14.17
N ILE A 311 -17.78 -24.31 14.38
CA ILE A 311 -16.71 -23.86 13.49
C ILE A 311 -16.81 -24.50 12.10
N ASP A 312 -17.14 -25.78 12.02
CA ASP A 312 -17.37 -26.46 10.73
C ASP A 312 -18.51 -25.82 9.92
N ILE A 313 -19.61 -25.47 10.61
CA ILE A 313 -20.74 -24.77 10.00
C ILE A 313 -20.29 -23.37 9.51
N LEU A 314 -19.54 -22.66 10.33
CA LEU A 314 -18.99 -21.35 9.97
C LEU A 314 -18.07 -21.45 8.75
N MET A 315 -17.13 -22.40 8.74
CA MET A 315 -16.20 -22.60 7.62
C MET A 315 -16.92 -22.96 6.32
N LYS A 316 -17.97 -23.77 6.37
CA LYS A 316 -18.83 -24.06 5.20
C LYS A 316 -19.53 -22.81 4.67
N ARG A 317 -19.96 -21.90 5.57
CA ARG A 317 -20.57 -20.62 5.16
C ARG A 317 -19.52 -19.69 4.53
N ILE A 318 -18.32 -19.62 5.10
CA ILE A 318 -17.19 -18.86 4.54
C ILE A 318 -16.89 -19.37 3.14
N ASP A 319 -16.69 -20.67 2.97
CA ASP A 319 -16.42 -21.32 1.68
C ASP A 319 -17.48 -20.96 0.62
N LYS A 320 -18.78 -21.02 1.01
CA LYS A 320 -19.89 -20.63 0.13
C LYS A 320 -19.75 -19.17 -0.36
N TYR A 321 -19.43 -18.22 0.51
CA TYR A 321 -19.32 -16.81 0.13
C TYR A 321 -18.04 -16.51 -0.66
N LEU A 322 -16.96 -17.24 -0.40
CA LEU A 322 -15.72 -17.14 -1.19
C LEU A 322 -15.95 -17.63 -2.62
N LYS A 323 -16.58 -18.80 -2.79
CA LYS A 323 -16.95 -19.36 -4.10
C LYS A 323 -17.99 -18.53 -4.86
N HIS A 324 -18.82 -17.77 -4.14
CA HIS A 324 -19.75 -16.82 -4.78
C HIS A 324 -19.03 -15.56 -5.29
N ARG A 325 -17.92 -15.19 -4.67
CA ARG A 325 -17.16 -13.98 -5.04
C ARG A 325 -16.29 -14.16 -6.26
N SER A 326 -15.68 -15.31 -6.43
CA SER A 326 -14.71 -15.57 -7.50
C SER A 326 -14.72 -17.03 -7.92
N ASP A 327 -14.47 -17.27 -9.21
CA ASP A 327 -14.29 -18.62 -9.79
C ASP A 327 -12.90 -19.20 -9.52
N VAL A 328 -11.96 -18.40 -8.98
CA VAL A 328 -10.64 -18.88 -8.56
C VAL A 328 -10.79 -19.80 -7.35
N ASN A 329 -9.97 -20.84 -7.27
CA ASN A 329 -9.96 -21.72 -6.11
C ASN A 329 -9.46 -21.00 -4.86
N ILE A 330 -10.30 -20.87 -3.81
CA ILE A 330 -10.00 -20.09 -2.61
C ILE A 330 -10.08 -20.97 -1.38
N GLY A 331 -8.96 -21.11 -0.67
CA GLY A 331 -8.90 -21.71 0.66
C GLY A 331 -8.84 -20.65 1.77
N ALA A 332 -9.41 -20.94 2.94
CA ALA A 332 -9.34 -20.10 4.11
C ALA A 332 -8.96 -20.90 5.37
N ILE A 333 -8.02 -20.36 6.15
CA ILE A 333 -7.58 -20.88 7.45
C ILE A 333 -7.97 -19.88 8.53
N MET A 334 -8.71 -20.37 9.51
CA MET A 334 -9.08 -19.64 10.72
C MET A 334 -8.22 -20.06 11.89
N PHE A 335 -7.66 -19.12 12.63
CA PHE A 335 -6.88 -19.40 13.82
C PHE A 335 -7.25 -18.49 15.00
N LEU A 336 -6.92 -18.96 16.19
CA LEU A 336 -6.85 -18.21 17.44
C LEU A 336 -5.43 -18.27 17.98
N ASN A 337 -4.99 -17.24 18.71
CA ASN A 337 -3.60 -17.14 19.19
C ASN A 337 -3.21 -18.26 20.16
N LYS A 338 -4.14 -18.72 20.98
CA LYS A 338 -3.87 -19.79 21.98
C LYS A 338 -4.09 -21.20 21.41
N GLN A 339 -5.12 -21.38 20.58
CA GLN A 339 -5.57 -22.67 20.10
C GLN A 339 -4.89 -23.10 18.79
N GLY A 340 -4.26 -22.15 18.09
CA GLY A 340 -3.75 -22.40 16.73
C GLY A 340 -4.87 -22.47 15.70
N ILE A 341 -4.76 -23.38 14.74
CA ILE A 341 -5.77 -23.57 13.70
C ILE A 341 -7.04 -24.12 14.34
N ILE A 342 -8.17 -23.43 14.16
CA ILE A 342 -9.49 -23.87 14.63
C ILE A 342 -10.44 -24.28 13.49
N GLY A 343 -10.15 -23.87 12.24
CA GLY A 343 -10.97 -24.24 11.10
C GLY A 343 -10.27 -24.03 9.76
N LYS A 344 -10.64 -24.84 8.76
CA LYS A 344 -10.17 -24.75 7.37
C LYS A 344 -11.36 -24.96 6.42
N THR A 345 -11.35 -24.30 5.26
CA THR A 345 -12.21 -24.70 4.13
C THR A 345 -11.65 -25.95 3.44
N ALA A 346 -12.46 -26.60 2.61
CA ALA A 346 -12.12 -27.90 2.02
C ALA A 346 -10.86 -27.86 1.12
N ASP A 347 -10.63 -26.74 0.43
CA ASP A 347 -9.57 -26.64 -0.60
C ASP A 347 -8.18 -26.31 -0.04
N VAL A 348 -8.08 -26.05 1.27
CA VAL A 348 -6.84 -25.55 1.93
C VAL A 348 -5.67 -26.51 1.78
N ASP A 349 -5.88 -27.80 2.05
CA ASP A 349 -4.77 -28.78 2.09
C ASP A 349 -4.16 -28.94 0.69
N GLY A 350 -5.00 -29.01 -0.36
CA GLY A 350 -4.53 -29.04 -1.74
C GLY A 350 -3.82 -27.75 -2.19
N ILE A 351 -4.17 -26.59 -1.63
CA ILE A 351 -3.44 -25.34 -1.91
C ILE A 351 -2.09 -25.34 -1.19
N LEU A 352 -2.04 -25.76 0.08
CA LEU A 352 -0.79 -25.80 0.86
C LEU A 352 0.26 -26.75 0.26
N GLU A 353 -0.16 -27.85 -0.37
CA GLU A 353 0.75 -28.78 -1.05
C GLU A 353 1.43 -28.16 -2.29
N ARG A 354 0.89 -27.06 -2.83
CA ARG A 354 1.42 -26.37 -4.02
C ARG A 354 2.19 -25.09 -3.70
N ILE A 355 2.24 -24.67 -2.42
CA ILE A 355 3.06 -23.54 -1.94
C ILE A 355 4.47 -24.02 -1.61
#